data_34e39e376424c33f5ed7c4d8714b3d74
#
_entry.id   34e39e376424c33f5ed7c4d8714b3d74
#
_cell.length_a   1.000
_cell.length_b   1.000
_cell.length_c   1.000
_cell.angle_alpha   90.00
_cell.angle_beta   90.00
_cell.angle_gamma   90.00
#
_symmetry.space_group_name_H-M   'P 1'
#
loop_
_entity.id
_entity.type
_entity.pdbx_description
1 polymer ?
#
loop_
_entity_poly.entity_id
_entity_poly.type
_entity_poly.pdbx_seq_one_letter_code
_entity_poly.pdbx_strand_id
1 'polypeptide(L)'
;MAFGWIDEQAELRRRAGLVRTLRPRPADSPLLDLASNDYLGLARHPEVVEGAAAAARTWGGGATGSRLVTGTTELHGELERELADFCGFEAALVFSSGYAANLAAVTALAPHGSLIVSDAGNHASLIDGCRLARGAVQVVGHADPEAVRKALDAHDGPAVAVSDAVFSVDGDAAPLAGLAAACREHGAGLVVDDAHGLGVLGDGGRGTAHATGLAGADDVVVTLTLSKSLGSQGGAVLGPARVIEHLVNAARTFIFDTGLAPAAAGAALAALRLLRREPERAARARAVAAELHARLTAAGLEAVRPDAAVVSVRAPSPEEALQWAADCRTAGLAVGCFRPPSVPDGISRLRLTARADLSGAEVERAVRVIGETRP
;
A
#
# COMPACT_ATOMS: atom_id res chain seq x y z
N MET A 1 -36.96 -13.56 9.02
CA MET A 1 -35.82 -13.89 9.91
C MET A 1 -34.87 -12.68 9.93
N ALA A 2 -34.26 -12.35 11.10
CA ALA A 2 -33.19 -11.36 11.14
C ALA A 2 -32.09 -11.81 10.19
N PHE A 3 -31.49 -10.87 9.45
CA PHE A 3 -30.45 -11.13 8.46
C PHE A 3 -30.82 -11.97 7.22
N GLY A 4 -32.11 -12.31 6.98
CA GLY A 4 -32.53 -13.08 5.79
C GLY A 4 -32.13 -12.46 4.46
N TRP A 5 -31.92 -11.13 4.41
CA TRP A 5 -31.39 -10.42 3.25
C TRP A 5 -29.99 -10.88 2.83
N ILE A 6 -29.23 -11.52 3.74
CA ILE A 6 -27.86 -12.05 3.44
C ILE A 6 -27.95 -13.18 2.39
N ASP A 7 -29.00 -14.02 2.46
CA ASP A 7 -29.18 -15.15 1.54
C ASP A 7 -29.43 -14.65 0.11
N GLU A 8 -30.24 -13.60 -0.04
CA GLU A 8 -30.47 -12.93 -1.32
C GLU A 8 -29.19 -12.33 -1.89
N GLN A 9 -28.42 -11.64 -1.05
CA GLN A 9 -27.12 -11.08 -1.43
C GLN A 9 -26.09 -12.17 -1.77
N ALA A 10 -26.11 -13.30 -1.09
CA ALA A 10 -25.24 -14.44 -1.38
C ALA A 10 -25.56 -15.05 -2.75
N GLU A 11 -26.87 -15.16 -3.08
CA GLU A 11 -27.30 -15.62 -4.39
C GLU A 11 -26.89 -14.68 -5.52
N LEU A 12 -27.08 -13.36 -5.32
CA LEU A 12 -26.64 -12.34 -6.28
C LEU A 12 -25.13 -12.43 -6.54
N ARG A 13 -24.32 -12.55 -5.47
CA ARG A 13 -22.86 -12.72 -5.60
C ARG A 13 -22.50 -14.01 -6.35
N ARG A 14 -23.20 -15.13 -6.10
CA ARG A 14 -22.96 -16.39 -6.82
C ARG A 14 -23.24 -16.24 -8.32
N ARG A 15 -24.41 -15.66 -8.67
CA ARG A 15 -24.78 -15.42 -10.07
C ARG A 15 -23.82 -14.48 -10.80
N ALA A 16 -23.31 -13.48 -10.09
CA ALA A 16 -22.34 -12.53 -10.64
C ALA A 16 -20.88 -13.06 -10.63
N GLY A 17 -20.64 -14.30 -10.18
CA GLY A 17 -19.28 -14.83 -10.03
C GLY A 17 -18.39 -14.10 -9.00
N LEU A 18 -19.00 -13.36 -8.07
CA LEU A 18 -18.28 -12.47 -7.12
C LEU A 18 -18.02 -13.12 -5.74
N VAL A 19 -18.16 -14.42 -5.64
CA VAL A 19 -17.88 -15.14 -4.39
C VAL A 19 -16.39 -15.09 -4.07
N ARG A 20 -16.07 -14.70 -2.84
CA ARG A 20 -14.70 -14.72 -2.31
C ARG A 20 -14.54 -15.92 -1.37
N THR A 21 -13.45 -16.65 -1.52
CA THR A 21 -13.14 -17.84 -0.73
C THR A 21 -11.78 -17.67 -0.04
N LEU A 22 -11.73 -17.90 1.27
CA LEU A 22 -10.48 -17.97 2.01
C LEU A 22 -9.73 -19.25 1.63
N ARG A 23 -8.43 -19.10 1.36
CA ARG A 23 -7.54 -20.22 1.04
C ARG A 23 -6.36 -20.21 2.03
N PRO A 24 -6.44 -20.98 3.13
CA PRO A 24 -5.34 -21.06 4.09
C PRO A 24 -4.04 -21.51 3.41
N ARG A 25 -2.96 -20.77 3.66
CA ARG A 25 -1.63 -21.14 3.16
C ARG A 25 -0.90 -21.94 4.24
N PRO A 26 -0.38 -23.15 3.94
CA PRO A 26 0.48 -23.88 4.87
C PRO A 26 1.81 -23.14 5.08
N ALA A 27 2.46 -23.40 6.22
CA ALA A 27 3.70 -22.75 6.58
C ALA A 27 4.84 -23.06 5.59
N ASP A 28 4.83 -24.26 5.03
CA ASP A 28 5.78 -24.83 4.06
C ASP A 28 5.23 -24.85 2.64
N SER A 29 4.42 -23.88 2.25
CA SER A 29 3.82 -23.80 0.92
C SER A 29 4.88 -23.95 -0.17
N PRO A 30 4.73 -24.90 -1.12
CA PRO A 30 5.66 -25.11 -2.22
C PRO A 30 5.46 -24.12 -3.38
N LEU A 31 4.48 -23.22 -3.27
CA LEU A 31 4.15 -22.29 -4.34
C LEU A 31 5.23 -21.21 -4.44
N LEU A 32 5.67 -20.92 -5.65
CA LEU A 32 6.39 -19.68 -5.95
C LEU A 32 5.41 -18.51 -5.79
N ASP A 33 5.68 -17.64 -4.84
CA ASP A 33 4.75 -16.58 -4.46
C ASP A 33 5.05 -15.26 -5.20
N LEU A 34 4.20 -14.91 -6.15
CA LEU A 34 4.11 -13.61 -6.80
C LEU A 34 2.77 -12.91 -6.49
N ALA A 35 2.06 -13.35 -5.44
CA ALA A 35 0.78 -12.77 -5.03
C ALA A 35 0.88 -11.87 -3.79
N SER A 36 1.85 -12.15 -2.90
CA SER A 36 2.10 -11.30 -1.71
C SER A 36 2.75 -9.98 -2.10
N ASN A 37 2.66 -8.99 -1.19
CA ASN A 37 3.32 -7.68 -1.40
C ASN A 37 4.68 -7.60 -0.66
N ASP A 38 5.34 -8.71 -0.41
CA ASP A 38 6.67 -8.78 0.23
C ASP A 38 7.78 -8.42 -0.80
N TYR A 39 7.79 -7.15 -1.25
CA TYR A 39 8.65 -6.68 -2.35
C TYR A 39 10.15 -6.92 -2.13
N LEU A 40 10.58 -6.93 -0.87
CA LEU A 40 11.99 -7.11 -0.52
C LEU A 40 12.33 -8.53 -0.09
N GLY A 41 11.33 -9.43 0.05
CA GLY A 41 11.51 -10.80 0.53
C GLY A 41 11.86 -10.85 2.03
N LEU A 42 11.38 -9.89 2.83
CA LEU A 42 11.78 -9.72 4.22
C LEU A 42 10.89 -10.42 5.25
N ALA A 43 9.68 -10.82 4.88
CA ALA A 43 8.71 -11.40 5.83
C ALA A 43 9.23 -12.68 6.53
N ARG A 44 10.17 -13.39 5.94
CA ARG A 44 10.83 -14.58 6.50
C ARG A 44 12.34 -14.40 6.72
N HIS A 45 12.84 -13.17 6.59
CA HIS A 45 14.25 -12.91 6.80
C HIS A 45 14.63 -13.17 8.29
N PRO A 46 15.72 -13.90 8.58
CA PRO A 46 16.07 -14.28 9.96
C PRO A 46 16.16 -13.10 10.93
N GLU A 47 16.75 -11.97 10.51
CA GLU A 47 16.86 -10.77 11.34
C GLU A 47 15.49 -10.15 11.63
N VAL A 48 14.55 -10.16 10.67
CA VAL A 48 13.20 -9.63 10.85
C VAL A 48 12.40 -10.51 11.80
N VAL A 49 12.50 -11.83 11.64
CA VAL A 49 11.86 -12.80 12.54
C VAL A 49 12.44 -12.68 13.95
N GLU A 50 13.77 -12.57 14.11
CA GLU A 50 14.37 -12.37 15.43
C GLU A 50 14.00 -11.01 16.05
N GLY A 51 13.92 -9.94 15.26
CA GLY A 51 13.42 -8.64 15.72
C GLY A 51 12.03 -8.73 16.31
N ALA A 52 11.12 -9.48 15.66
CA ALA A 52 9.78 -9.75 16.18
C ALA A 52 9.83 -10.56 17.50
N ALA A 53 10.62 -11.61 17.53
CA ALA A 53 10.74 -12.49 18.69
C ALA A 53 11.35 -11.78 19.90
N ALA A 54 12.39 -10.99 19.71
CA ALA A 54 13.04 -10.19 20.73
C ALA A 54 12.07 -9.15 21.32
N ALA A 55 11.35 -8.44 20.46
CA ALA A 55 10.33 -7.48 20.89
C ALA A 55 9.22 -8.15 21.70
N ALA A 56 8.73 -9.32 21.27
CA ALA A 56 7.73 -10.07 22.02
C ALA A 56 8.24 -10.54 23.38
N ARG A 57 9.49 -10.95 23.50
CA ARG A 57 10.11 -11.32 24.79
C ARG A 57 10.22 -10.13 25.75
N THR A 58 10.56 -8.95 25.22
CA THR A 58 10.80 -7.74 26.04
C THR A 58 9.50 -7.05 26.45
N TRP A 59 8.56 -6.89 25.51
CA TRP A 59 7.37 -6.06 25.66
C TRP A 59 6.07 -6.84 25.79
N GLY A 60 6.11 -8.17 25.63
CA GLY A 60 4.93 -9.03 25.63
C GLY A 60 4.27 -9.18 24.24
N GLY A 61 3.17 -9.97 24.21
CA GLY A 61 2.50 -10.36 22.96
C GLY A 61 1.62 -9.28 22.31
N GLY A 62 1.29 -8.20 23.03
CA GLY A 62 0.42 -7.13 22.53
C GLY A 62 0.58 -5.83 23.30
N ALA A 63 0.12 -4.72 22.72
CA ALA A 63 0.20 -3.39 23.33
C ALA A 63 -0.80 -3.19 24.49
N THR A 64 -1.85 -4.00 24.55
CA THR A 64 -2.85 -4.08 25.66
C THR A 64 -3.65 -2.80 25.94
N GLY A 65 -3.48 -1.75 25.15
CA GLY A 65 -4.18 -0.47 25.28
C GLY A 65 -3.95 0.43 24.08
N SER A 66 -4.68 1.53 24.02
CA SER A 66 -4.43 2.56 23.02
C SER A 66 -3.11 3.26 23.30
N ARG A 67 -2.57 3.90 22.23
CA ARG A 67 -1.29 4.60 22.29
C ARG A 67 -1.25 5.70 23.38
N LEU A 68 -2.37 6.31 23.68
CA LEU A 68 -2.49 7.37 24.69
C LEU A 68 -2.64 6.86 26.14
N VAL A 69 -2.82 5.57 26.32
CA VAL A 69 -2.96 4.98 27.68
C VAL A 69 -1.70 4.20 28.04
N THR A 70 -1.59 2.95 27.62
CA THR A 70 -0.45 2.06 27.92
C THR A 70 0.20 1.49 26.66
N GLY A 71 -0.40 1.66 25.49
CA GLY A 71 0.01 1.04 24.25
C GLY A 71 1.23 1.68 23.58
N THR A 72 1.76 2.80 24.10
CA THR A 72 3.02 3.38 23.63
C THR A 72 4.19 2.83 24.43
N THR A 73 5.12 2.18 23.74
CA THR A 73 6.40 1.73 24.30
C THR A 73 7.55 2.54 23.69
N GLU A 74 8.73 2.46 24.28
CA GLU A 74 9.97 3.05 23.70
C GLU A 74 10.26 2.51 22.28
N LEU A 75 9.92 1.25 22.03
CA LEU A 75 10.05 0.61 20.73
C LEU A 75 9.21 1.32 19.64
N HIS A 76 7.98 1.75 19.97
CA HIS A 76 7.16 2.54 19.03
C HIS A 76 7.83 3.87 18.70
N GLY A 77 8.33 4.59 19.71
CA GLY A 77 9.05 5.86 19.51
C GLY A 77 10.34 5.68 18.72
N GLU A 78 11.05 4.58 18.91
CA GLU A 78 12.25 4.24 18.13
C GLU A 78 11.91 4.00 16.66
N LEU A 79 10.87 3.19 16.39
CA LEU A 79 10.40 2.92 15.02
C LEU A 79 9.93 4.22 14.33
N GLU A 80 9.20 5.08 15.02
CA GLU A 80 8.73 6.37 14.49
C GLU A 80 9.90 7.28 14.11
N ARG A 81 10.90 7.42 14.96
CA ARG A 81 12.10 8.20 14.66
C ARG A 81 12.86 7.66 13.45
N GLU A 82 13.06 6.34 13.40
CA GLU A 82 13.81 5.73 12.29
C GLU A 82 13.05 5.77 10.95
N LEU A 83 11.71 5.65 10.98
CA LEU A 83 10.90 5.83 9.77
C LEU A 83 10.97 7.27 9.25
N ALA A 84 10.81 8.26 10.15
CA ALA A 84 10.90 9.68 9.79
C ALA A 84 12.27 10.00 9.17
N ASP A 85 13.36 9.62 9.84
CA ASP A 85 14.72 9.81 9.36
C ASP A 85 14.97 9.11 8.02
N PHE A 86 14.55 7.83 7.88
CA PHE A 86 14.74 7.08 6.65
C PHE A 86 14.02 7.71 5.46
N CYS A 87 12.76 8.12 5.64
CA CYS A 87 11.97 8.70 4.56
C CYS A 87 12.23 10.22 4.37
N GLY A 88 12.97 10.87 5.28
CA GLY A 88 13.33 12.29 5.19
C GLY A 88 12.21 13.24 5.61
N PHE A 89 11.45 12.87 6.64
CA PHE A 89 10.41 13.69 7.25
C PHE A 89 10.78 14.11 8.68
N GLU A 90 10.13 15.16 9.18
CA GLU A 90 10.38 15.68 10.53
C GLU A 90 9.90 14.72 11.62
N ALA A 91 8.73 14.09 11.41
CA ALA A 91 8.14 13.18 12.39
C ALA A 91 7.31 12.06 11.72
N ALA A 92 7.06 11.00 12.49
CA ALA A 92 6.20 9.89 12.11
C ALA A 92 5.30 9.46 13.29
N LEU A 93 4.18 8.84 12.97
CA LEU A 93 3.24 8.26 13.94
C LEU A 93 2.81 6.87 13.46
N VAL A 94 3.01 5.84 14.29
CA VAL A 94 2.71 4.45 13.95
C VAL A 94 1.28 4.07 14.35
N PHE A 95 0.61 3.32 13.48
CA PHE A 95 -0.75 2.81 13.58
C PHE A 95 -0.79 1.28 13.49
N SER A 96 -1.92 0.68 13.89
CA SER A 96 -2.16 -0.77 13.82
C SER A 96 -2.16 -1.34 12.39
N SER A 97 -2.41 -0.50 11.39
CA SER A 97 -2.40 -0.87 9.97
C SER A 97 -2.23 0.37 9.06
N GLY A 98 -1.81 0.16 7.80
CA GLY A 98 -1.82 1.22 6.78
C GLY A 98 -3.24 1.74 6.52
N TYR A 99 -4.24 0.86 6.63
CA TYR A 99 -5.65 1.26 6.53
C TYR A 99 -6.03 2.28 7.61
N ALA A 100 -5.67 2.02 8.88
CA ALA A 100 -5.90 2.93 9.99
C ALA A 100 -5.12 4.26 9.84
N ALA A 101 -3.89 4.20 9.31
CA ALA A 101 -3.09 5.39 9.01
C ALA A 101 -3.75 6.28 7.94
N ASN A 102 -4.28 5.70 6.87
CA ASN A 102 -5.03 6.42 5.84
C ASN A 102 -6.30 7.08 6.40
N LEU A 103 -7.10 6.32 7.15
CA LEU A 103 -8.28 6.89 7.80
C LEU A 103 -7.91 8.06 8.73
N ALA A 104 -6.83 7.92 9.51
CA ALA A 104 -6.33 8.96 10.39
C ALA A 104 -5.98 10.24 9.62
N ALA A 105 -5.12 10.11 8.60
CA ALA A 105 -4.64 11.24 7.83
C ALA A 105 -5.80 12.00 7.15
N VAL A 106 -6.65 11.28 6.41
CA VAL A 106 -7.73 11.91 5.65
C VAL A 106 -8.77 12.54 6.59
N THR A 107 -9.22 11.82 7.63
CA THR A 107 -10.30 12.33 8.50
C THR A 107 -9.85 13.47 9.42
N ALA A 108 -8.59 13.50 9.85
CA ALA A 108 -8.10 14.53 10.74
C ALA A 108 -7.64 15.78 9.97
N LEU A 109 -7.18 15.65 8.73
CA LEU A 109 -6.68 16.77 7.93
C LEU A 109 -7.76 17.41 7.03
N ALA A 110 -8.97 16.85 7.01
CA ALA A 110 -10.10 17.39 6.28
C ALA A 110 -11.22 17.82 7.24
N PRO A 111 -11.13 19.00 7.89
CA PRO A 111 -12.14 19.49 8.81
C PRO A 111 -13.46 19.83 8.11
N HIS A 112 -14.48 20.15 8.90
CA HIS A 112 -15.77 20.62 8.36
C HIS A 112 -15.58 21.86 7.48
N GLY A 113 -16.17 21.85 6.30
CA GLY A 113 -16.09 22.95 5.33
C GLY A 113 -14.85 22.87 4.42
N SER A 114 -13.99 21.85 4.55
CA SER A 114 -12.89 21.64 3.61
C SER A 114 -13.34 20.90 2.35
N LEU A 115 -12.52 21.00 1.30
CA LEU A 115 -12.61 20.17 0.10
C LEU A 115 -11.56 19.06 0.16
N ILE A 116 -11.99 17.83 -0.17
CA ILE A 116 -11.10 16.68 -0.41
C ILE A 116 -11.14 16.39 -1.90
N VAL A 117 -10.02 16.57 -2.59
CA VAL A 117 -9.87 16.19 -3.99
C VAL A 117 -9.22 14.81 -4.04
N SER A 118 -9.99 13.80 -4.45
CA SER A 118 -9.58 12.39 -4.42
C SER A 118 -9.39 11.83 -5.82
N ASP A 119 -8.25 11.21 -6.09
CA ASP A 119 -8.01 10.47 -7.33
C ASP A 119 -8.99 9.30 -7.47
N ALA A 120 -9.52 9.07 -8.69
CA ALA A 120 -10.45 7.99 -8.99
C ALA A 120 -9.85 6.58 -8.81
N GLY A 121 -8.51 6.45 -8.89
CA GLY A 121 -7.77 5.20 -8.73
C GLY A 121 -7.39 4.87 -7.28
N ASN A 122 -7.71 5.72 -6.33
CA ASN A 122 -7.30 5.59 -4.94
C ASN A 122 -7.70 4.25 -4.29
N HIS A 123 -6.83 3.78 -3.40
CA HIS A 123 -7.08 2.61 -2.58
C HIS A 123 -8.33 2.79 -1.69
N ALA A 124 -9.04 1.68 -1.43
CA ALA A 124 -10.28 1.68 -0.65
C ALA A 124 -10.17 2.40 0.71
N SER A 125 -9.02 2.33 1.38
CA SER A 125 -8.81 3.02 2.67
C SER A 125 -8.82 4.54 2.55
N LEU A 126 -8.32 5.12 1.45
CA LEU A 126 -8.41 6.55 1.17
C LEU A 126 -9.85 6.94 0.85
N ILE A 127 -10.54 6.13 0.02
CA ILE A 127 -11.97 6.33 -0.30
C ILE A 127 -12.81 6.30 0.98
N ASP A 128 -12.58 5.34 1.87
CA ASP A 128 -13.31 5.24 3.14
C ASP A 128 -12.92 6.38 4.10
N GLY A 129 -11.66 6.81 4.09
CA GLY A 129 -11.23 8.02 4.79
C GLY A 129 -12.00 9.27 4.30
N CYS A 130 -12.12 9.45 2.98
CA CYS A 130 -12.92 10.52 2.39
C CYS A 130 -14.40 10.48 2.80
N ARG A 131 -15.00 9.28 2.82
CA ARG A 131 -16.40 9.08 3.24
C ARG A 131 -16.63 9.39 4.72
N LEU A 132 -15.65 9.11 5.57
CA LEU A 132 -15.72 9.35 7.00
C LEU A 132 -15.34 10.77 7.39
N ALA A 133 -14.64 11.49 6.55
CA ALA A 133 -14.25 12.88 6.75
C ALA A 133 -15.47 13.80 6.72
N ARG A 134 -15.31 15.01 7.25
CA ARG A 134 -16.37 16.04 7.31
C ARG A 134 -16.28 17.06 6.17
N GLY A 135 -15.24 16.94 5.33
CA GLY A 135 -15.08 17.74 4.12
C GLY A 135 -15.97 17.28 2.97
N ALA A 136 -16.22 18.16 2.03
CA ALA A 136 -16.84 17.80 0.75
C ALA A 136 -15.83 17.00 -0.09
N VAL A 137 -16.30 15.94 -0.77
CA VAL A 137 -15.42 15.08 -1.58
C VAL A 137 -15.70 15.33 -3.05
N GLN A 138 -14.65 15.65 -3.81
CA GLN A 138 -14.67 15.70 -5.26
C GLN A 138 -13.69 14.66 -5.81
N VAL A 139 -14.22 13.68 -6.55
CA VAL A 139 -13.41 12.69 -7.25
C VAL A 139 -12.99 13.26 -8.59
N VAL A 140 -11.71 13.17 -8.91
CA VAL A 140 -11.09 13.66 -10.16
C VAL A 140 -10.53 12.52 -10.98
N GLY A 141 -10.20 12.81 -12.25
CA GLY A 141 -9.57 11.86 -13.14
C GLY A 141 -8.28 11.28 -12.56
N HIS A 142 -8.01 10.01 -12.91
CA HIS A 142 -6.85 9.28 -12.45
C HIS A 142 -5.54 9.93 -12.90
N ALA A 143 -4.62 10.15 -11.95
CA ALA A 143 -3.28 10.71 -12.16
C ALA A 143 -3.29 12.06 -12.93
N ASP A 144 -4.28 12.92 -12.67
CA ASP A 144 -4.51 14.17 -13.40
C ASP A 144 -4.32 15.42 -12.50
N PRO A 145 -3.11 16.02 -12.47
CA PRO A 145 -2.84 17.25 -11.71
C PRO A 145 -3.68 18.45 -12.18
N GLU A 146 -4.06 18.50 -13.44
CA GLU A 146 -4.87 19.59 -13.98
C GLU A 146 -6.32 19.51 -13.48
N ALA A 147 -6.88 18.30 -13.40
CA ALA A 147 -8.18 18.09 -12.77
C ALA A 147 -8.16 18.45 -11.29
N VAL A 148 -7.05 18.16 -10.56
CA VAL A 148 -6.86 18.59 -9.17
C VAL A 148 -6.85 20.12 -9.07
N ARG A 149 -6.04 20.80 -9.90
CA ARG A 149 -5.96 22.28 -9.95
C ARG A 149 -7.34 22.89 -10.17
N LYS A 150 -8.07 22.41 -11.18
CA LYS A 150 -9.41 22.90 -11.50
C LYS A 150 -10.41 22.71 -10.35
N ALA A 151 -10.31 21.60 -9.62
CA ALA A 151 -11.16 21.34 -8.46
C ALA A 151 -10.85 22.30 -7.31
N LEU A 152 -9.57 22.61 -7.08
CA LEU A 152 -9.11 23.56 -6.07
C LEU A 152 -9.47 25.00 -6.42
N ASP A 153 -9.36 25.41 -7.70
CA ASP A 153 -9.76 26.74 -8.20
C ASP A 153 -11.22 27.09 -7.84
N ALA A 154 -12.09 26.10 -7.75
CA ALA A 154 -13.50 26.28 -7.47
C ALA A 154 -13.85 26.34 -5.97
N HIS A 155 -12.83 26.35 -5.07
CA HIS A 155 -13.05 26.26 -3.62
C HIS A 155 -12.23 27.31 -2.85
N ASP A 156 -12.91 28.13 -2.07
CA ASP A 156 -12.29 29.22 -1.28
C ASP A 156 -12.01 28.82 0.18
N GLY A 157 -11.88 27.56 0.50
CA GLY A 157 -11.68 27.09 1.87
C GLY A 157 -10.45 26.20 2.03
N PRO A 158 -10.24 25.63 3.23
CA PRO A 158 -9.22 24.62 3.43
C PRO A 158 -9.44 23.43 2.47
N ALA A 159 -8.37 22.93 1.87
CA ALA A 159 -8.45 21.82 0.94
C ALA A 159 -7.29 20.84 1.11
N VAL A 160 -7.54 19.59 0.75
CA VAL A 160 -6.53 18.54 0.71
C VAL A 160 -6.73 17.67 -0.53
N ALA A 161 -5.67 17.43 -1.29
CA ALA A 161 -5.64 16.41 -2.33
C ALA A 161 -5.16 15.08 -1.74
N VAL A 162 -5.73 13.97 -2.21
CA VAL A 162 -5.45 12.63 -1.71
C VAL A 162 -5.19 11.69 -2.89
N SER A 163 -4.04 11.01 -2.89
CA SER A 163 -3.64 10.09 -3.96
C SER A 163 -2.79 8.93 -3.43
N ASP A 164 -2.93 7.74 -4.03
CA ASP A 164 -1.87 6.75 -3.95
C ASP A 164 -0.61 7.30 -4.64
N ALA A 165 0.58 6.96 -4.17
CA ALA A 165 1.84 7.28 -4.83
C ALA A 165 2.13 6.30 -5.98
N VAL A 166 1.80 5.04 -5.75
CA VAL A 166 1.84 3.96 -6.73
C VAL A 166 0.54 3.18 -6.60
N PHE A 167 -0.22 3.12 -7.67
CA PHE A 167 -1.53 2.47 -7.68
C PHE A 167 -1.42 0.95 -7.66
N SER A 168 -2.21 0.34 -6.80
CA SER A 168 -2.06 -1.07 -6.43
C SER A 168 -2.39 -2.07 -7.52
N VAL A 169 -3.14 -1.68 -8.55
CA VAL A 169 -3.66 -2.57 -9.59
C VAL A 169 -2.64 -2.76 -10.71
N ASP A 170 -2.17 -1.68 -11.32
CA ASP A 170 -1.25 -1.70 -12.46
C ASP A 170 0.20 -1.33 -12.08
N GLY A 171 0.39 -0.77 -10.89
CA GLY A 171 1.72 -0.39 -10.42
C GLY A 171 2.25 0.90 -11.06
N ASP A 172 1.37 1.69 -11.65
CA ASP A 172 1.66 3.01 -12.20
C ASP A 172 1.84 4.05 -11.09
N ALA A 173 2.70 5.02 -11.31
CA ALA A 173 3.03 6.06 -10.33
C ALA A 173 2.23 7.34 -10.57
N ALA A 174 1.74 7.94 -9.49
CA ALA A 174 1.12 9.26 -9.52
C ALA A 174 2.15 10.35 -9.88
N PRO A 175 1.78 11.37 -10.64
CA PRO A 175 2.63 12.52 -10.96
C PRO A 175 2.74 13.48 -9.76
N LEU A 176 3.34 13.01 -8.63
CA LEU A 176 3.33 13.69 -7.33
C LEU A 176 3.86 15.13 -7.39
N ALA A 177 4.88 15.40 -8.21
CA ALA A 177 5.39 16.75 -8.37
C ALA A 177 4.34 17.70 -8.94
N GLY A 178 3.56 17.24 -9.92
CA GLY A 178 2.45 18.00 -10.51
C GLY A 178 1.29 18.18 -9.52
N LEU A 179 0.94 17.15 -8.76
CA LEU A 179 -0.10 17.21 -7.73
C LEU A 179 0.30 18.20 -6.62
N ALA A 180 1.56 18.15 -6.14
CA ALA A 180 2.06 19.08 -5.13
C ALA A 180 2.08 20.53 -5.65
N ALA A 181 2.45 20.74 -6.93
CA ALA A 181 2.42 22.07 -7.53
C ALA A 181 0.98 22.63 -7.56
N ALA A 182 0.01 21.82 -8.02
CA ALA A 182 -1.40 22.19 -8.02
C ALA A 182 -1.92 22.53 -6.62
N CYS A 183 -1.55 21.75 -5.61
CA CYS A 183 -1.92 22.02 -4.22
C CYS A 183 -1.33 23.35 -3.72
N ARG A 184 -0.05 23.62 -3.99
CA ARG A 184 0.66 24.83 -3.55
C ARG A 184 0.08 26.10 -4.11
N GLU A 185 -0.35 26.11 -5.38
CA GLU A 185 -1.02 27.23 -6.02
C GLU A 185 -2.26 27.70 -5.26
N HIS A 186 -2.91 26.78 -4.52
CA HIS A 186 -4.15 27.04 -3.78
C HIS A 186 -4.00 26.94 -2.25
N GLY A 187 -2.77 26.79 -1.74
CA GLY A 187 -2.55 26.60 -0.31
C GLY A 187 -3.17 25.33 0.27
N ALA A 188 -3.39 24.30 -0.55
CA ALA A 188 -3.93 23.00 -0.16
C ALA A 188 -2.83 22.05 0.29
N GLY A 189 -3.16 21.10 1.18
CA GLY A 189 -2.27 20.01 1.56
C GLY A 189 -2.36 18.84 0.57
N LEU A 190 -1.29 18.01 0.54
CA LEU A 190 -1.25 16.76 -0.22
C LEU A 190 -1.05 15.57 0.72
N VAL A 191 -1.99 14.63 0.73
CA VAL A 191 -1.87 13.33 1.42
C VAL A 191 -1.57 12.25 0.39
N VAL A 192 -0.47 11.53 0.59
CA VAL A 192 0.05 10.52 -0.34
C VAL A 192 0.14 9.17 0.34
N ASP A 193 -0.56 8.16 -0.18
CA ASP A 193 -0.38 6.77 0.26
C ASP A 193 0.82 6.14 -0.50
N ASP A 194 1.93 5.99 0.19
CA ASP A 194 3.17 5.42 -0.36
C ASP A 194 3.37 3.94 0.03
N ALA A 195 2.27 3.21 0.23
CA ALA A 195 2.30 1.79 0.61
C ALA A 195 2.99 0.88 -0.41
N HIS A 196 3.08 1.28 -1.66
CA HIS A 196 3.74 0.55 -2.74
C HIS A 196 5.07 1.18 -3.18
N GLY A 197 5.43 2.37 -2.66
CA GLY A 197 6.68 3.05 -2.97
C GLY A 197 7.76 2.84 -1.91
N LEU A 198 7.41 2.80 -0.62
CA LEU A 198 8.37 2.50 0.44
C LEU A 198 9.09 1.16 0.19
N GLY A 199 10.42 1.16 0.27
CA GLY A 199 11.27 0.00 0.01
C GLY A 199 11.47 -0.30 -1.48
N VAL A 200 10.83 0.45 -2.39
CA VAL A 200 10.87 0.21 -3.84
C VAL A 200 11.39 1.44 -4.59
N LEU A 201 10.81 2.61 -4.36
CA LEU A 201 11.14 3.87 -5.03
C LEU A 201 11.99 4.77 -4.15
N GLY A 202 12.61 5.76 -4.77
CA GLY A 202 13.60 6.62 -4.13
C GLY A 202 14.96 5.95 -3.96
N ASP A 203 15.95 6.74 -3.61
CA ASP A 203 17.29 6.22 -3.34
C ASP A 203 17.26 5.28 -2.12
N GLY A 204 17.80 4.07 -2.29
CA GLY A 204 17.77 3.04 -1.25
C GLY A 204 16.36 2.60 -0.80
N GLY A 205 15.29 2.92 -1.55
CA GLY A 205 13.92 2.55 -1.19
C GLY A 205 13.24 3.51 -0.20
N ARG A 206 13.67 4.77 -0.14
CA ARG A 206 13.16 5.79 0.80
C ARG A 206 11.73 6.28 0.49
N GLY A 207 11.09 5.76 -0.55
CA GLY A 207 9.72 6.05 -0.95
C GLY A 207 9.58 7.05 -2.09
N THR A 208 8.36 7.20 -2.55
CA THR A 208 8.04 8.02 -3.73
C THR A 208 8.17 9.52 -3.46
N ALA A 209 7.84 9.98 -2.25
CA ALA A 209 8.06 11.37 -1.86
C ALA A 209 9.54 11.76 -1.93
N HIS A 210 10.45 10.86 -1.52
CA HIS A 210 11.89 11.06 -1.69
C HIS A 210 12.29 11.07 -3.17
N ALA A 211 11.75 10.15 -3.99
CA ALA A 211 12.03 10.07 -5.41
C ALA A 211 11.63 11.34 -6.19
N THR A 212 10.61 12.04 -5.72
CA THR A 212 10.05 13.23 -6.37
C THR A 212 10.47 14.55 -5.73
N GLY A 213 11.38 14.52 -4.72
CA GLY A 213 11.85 15.72 -4.03
C GLY A 213 10.83 16.38 -3.10
N LEU A 214 9.83 15.62 -2.66
CA LEU A 214 8.76 16.09 -1.76
C LEU A 214 8.98 15.68 -0.30
N ALA A 215 10.00 14.86 -0.01
CA ALA A 215 10.32 14.47 1.35
C ALA A 215 10.64 15.72 2.21
N GLY A 216 10.03 15.80 3.40
CA GLY A 216 10.20 16.92 4.32
C GLY A 216 9.45 18.20 3.94
N ALA A 217 8.65 18.19 2.87
CA ALA A 217 7.85 19.36 2.51
C ALA A 217 6.72 19.61 3.53
N ASP A 218 6.51 20.87 3.88
CA ASP A 218 5.55 21.31 4.91
C ASP A 218 4.08 21.11 4.57
N ASP A 219 3.79 20.89 3.30
CA ASP A 219 2.47 20.74 2.69
C ASP A 219 2.19 19.29 2.27
N VAL A 220 3.12 18.35 2.55
CA VAL A 220 3.00 16.93 2.17
C VAL A 220 2.96 16.04 3.40
N VAL A 221 1.96 15.15 3.43
CA VAL A 221 1.81 14.10 4.43
C VAL A 221 1.83 12.76 3.71
N VAL A 222 2.65 11.83 4.17
CA VAL A 222 2.78 10.50 3.58
C VAL A 222 2.23 9.45 4.54
N THR A 223 1.42 8.56 4.04
CA THR A 223 1.02 7.35 4.77
C THR A 223 1.78 6.14 4.24
N LEU A 224 2.09 5.22 5.12
CA LEU A 224 2.86 4.01 4.81
C LEU A 224 2.14 2.77 5.34
N THR A 225 2.47 1.62 4.76
CA THR A 225 2.22 0.33 5.39
C THR A 225 3.54 -0.36 5.75
N LEU A 226 3.56 -1.01 6.92
CA LEU A 226 4.69 -1.84 7.37
C LEU A 226 4.54 -3.29 6.91
N SER A 227 3.40 -3.63 6.26
CA SER A 227 3.00 -5.01 5.93
C SER A 227 3.42 -5.47 4.54
N LYS A 228 4.09 -4.61 3.75
CA LYS A 228 4.58 -4.94 2.40
C LYS A 228 6.10 -5.06 2.40
N SER A 229 6.83 -4.05 1.94
CA SER A 229 8.31 -4.06 1.85
C SER A 229 9.00 -4.40 3.18
N LEU A 230 8.45 -3.97 4.32
CA LEU A 230 9.04 -4.27 5.63
C LEU A 230 8.62 -5.63 6.21
N GLY A 231 7.82 -6.43 5.48
CA GLY A 231 7.51 -7.81 5.85
C GLY A 231 6.82 -8.01 7.21
N SER A 232 6.18 -6.96 7.76
CA SER A 232 5.59 -6.95 9.10
C SER A 232 4.08 -6.72 9.09
N GLN A 233 3.56 -5.98 10.03
CA GLN A 233 2.20 -5.44 10.11
C GLN A 233 2.27 -4.02 10.66
N GLY A 234 1.24 -3.22 10.35
CA GLY A 234 1.13 -1.85 10.82
C GLY A 234 1.08 -0.85 9.68
N GLY A 235 1.01 0.41 10.08
CA GLY A 235 1.10 1.56 9.19
C GLY A 235 1.77 2.73 9.89
N ALA A 236 2.06 3.79 9.15
CA ALA A 236 2.56 5.03 9.72
C ALA A 236 2.06 6.22 8.91
N VAL A 237 2.01 7.38 9.56
CA VAL A 237 1.87 8.69 8.92
C VAL A 237 3.14 9.46 9.16
N LEU A 238 3.70 10.08 8.12
CA LEU A 238 4.89 10.91 8.15
C LEU A 238 4.55 12.31 7.66
N GLY A 239 5.18 13.32 8.25
CA GLY A 239 4.96 14.70 7.86
C GLY A 239 5.60 15.70 8.82
N PRO A 240 5.22 16.99 8.73
CA PRO A 240 5.64 18.01 9.68
C PRO A 240 5.23 17.67 11.12
N ALA A 241 6.05 18.03 12.11
CA ALA A 241 5.78 17.74 13.52
C ALA A 241 4.41 18.25 13.97
N ARG A 242 3.98 19.44 13.52
CA ARG A 242 2.65 20.00 13.81
C ARG A 242 1.49 19.11 13.32
N VAL A 243 1.67 18.43 12.19
CA VAL A 243 0.67 17.47 11.67
C VAL A 243 0.62 16.23 12.54
N ILE A 244 1.76 15.68 12.90
CA ILE A 244 1.83 14.51 13.78
C ILE A 244 1.24 14.80 15.15
N GLU A 245 1.53 15.95 15.74
CA GLU A 245 0.92 16.41 16.99
C GLU A 245 -0.61 16.53 16.86
N HIS A 246 -1.09 17.08 15.76
CA HIS A 246 -2.53 17.17 15.47
C HIS A 246 -3.17 15.76 15.40
N LEU A 247 -2.54 14.81 14.71
CA LEU A 247 -3.03 13.44 14.62
C LEU A 247 -3.12 12.75 15.98
N VAL A 248 -2.14 12.94 16.85
CA VAL A 248 -2.17 12.42 18.23
C VAL A 248 -3.41 12.88 18.98
N ASN A 249 -3.87 14.12 18.74
CA ASN A 249 -4.99 14.73 19.43
C ASN A 249 -6.36 14.57 18.72
N ALA A 250 -6.38 14.30 17.42
CA ALA A 250 -7.60 14.33 16.60
C ALA A 250 -7.92 13.02 15.87
N ALA A 251 -6.92 12.20 15.55
CA ALA A 251 -7.13 10.99 14.76
C ALA A 251 -7.80 9.89 15.58
N ARG A 252 -9.05 9.58 15.26
CA ARG A 252 -9.84 8.57 15.98
C ARG A 252 -9.23 7.16 15.92
N THR A 253 -8.62 6.79 14.80
CA THR A 253 -7.94 5.50 14.61
C THR A 253 -6.57 5.43 15.32
N PHE A 254 -6.16 6.50 15.99
CA PHE A 254 -5.04 6.51 16.92
C PHE A 254 -5.53 6.50 18.38
N ILE A 255 -6.50 7.35 18.67
CA ILE A 255 -7.00 7.56 20.05
C ILE A 255 -7.74 6.33 20.58
N PHE A 256 -8.55 5.68 19.72
CA PHE A 256 -9.50 4.63 20.13
C PHE A 256 -9.12 3.23 19.65
N ASP A 257 -8.00 3.07 18.98
CA ASP A 257 -7.48 1.77 18.58
C ASP A 257 -6.39 1.30 19.54
N THR A 258 -6.21 -0.01 19.63
CA THR A 258 -5.07 -0.61 20.37
C THR A 258 -3.77 -0.36 19.60
N GLY A 259 -2.71 -0.01 20.30
CA GLY A 259 -1.38 0.18 19.71
C GLY A 259 -0.89 -1.05 18.93
N LEU A 260 -0.03 -0.82 17.96
CA LEU A 260 0.61 -1.89 17.20
C LEU A 260 1.31 -2.88 18.14
N ALA A 261 1.16 -4.19 17.90
CA ALA A 261 1.81 -5.19 18.71
C ALA A 261 3.35 -5.05 18.67
N PRO A 262 4.04 -5.16 19.83
CA PRO A 262 5.50 -5.01 19.90
C PRO A 262 6.26 -5.92 18.93
N ALA A 263 5.80 -7.16 18.74
CA ALA A 263 6.40 -8.07 17.78
C ALA A 263 6.40 -7.51 16.35
N ALA A 264 5.30 -6.89 15.93
CA ALA A 264 5.20 -6.26 14.62
C ALA A 264 6.07 -5.00 14.52
N ALA A 265 6.11 -4.17 15.58
CA ALA A 265 6.99 -3.00 15.63
C ALA A 265 8.47 -3.41 15.54
N GLY A 266 8.88 -4.45 16.29
CA GLY A 266 10.26 -4.98 16.25
C GLY A 266 10.64 -5.57 14.90
N ALA A 267 9.72 -6.30 14.25
CA ALA A 267 9.93 -6.79 12.89
C ALA A 267 10.14 -5.66 11.88
N ALA A 268 9.25 -4.64 11.92
CA ALA A 268 9.34 -3.49 11.03
C ALA A 268 10.64 -2.70 11.21
N LEU A 269 11.05 -2.50 12.47
CA LEU A 269 12.31 -1.82 12.80
C LEU A 269 13.54 -2.60 12.29
N ALA A 270 13.56 -3.92 12.49
CA ALA A 270 14.62 -4.77 11.98
C ALA A 270 14.70 -4.75 10.45
N ALA A 271 13.55 -4.82 9.77
CA ALA A 271 13.45 -4.74 8.32
C ALA A 271 13.94 -3.38 7.78
N LEU A 272 13.57 -2.28 8.42
CA LEU A 272 14.00 -0.94 8.05
C LEU A 272 15.53 -0.79 8.18
N ARG A 273 16.11 -1.28 9.28
CA ARG A 273 17.55 -1.30 9.51
C ARG A 273 18.29 -2.17 8.49
N LEU A 274 17.71 -3.30 8.13
CA LEU A 274 18.24 -4.15 7.08
C LEU A 274 18.23 -3.44 5.72
N LEU A 275 17.14 -2.80 5.35
CA LEU A 275 17.04 -2.03 4.11
C LEU A 275 18.08 -0.89 4.06
N ARG A 276 18.35 -0.20 5.19
CA ARG A 276 19.43 0.81 5.26
C ARG A 276 20.81 0.23 4.97
N ARG A 277 21.08 -1.01 5.40
CA ARG A 277 22.36 -1.69 5.15
C ARG A 277 22.47 -2.29 3.77
N GLU A 278 21.33 -2.65 3.17
CA GLU A 278 21.22 -3.32 1.87
C GLU A 278 20.30 -2.52 0.91
N PRO A 279 20.67 -1.26 0.59
CA PRO A 279 19.81 -0.36 -0.20
C PRO A 279 19.58 -0.86 -1.65
N GLU A 280 20.46 -1.73 -2.15
CA GLU A 280 20.33 -2.35 -3.47
C GLU A 280 19.09 -3.25 -3.62
N ARG A 281 18.48 -3.72 -2.52
CA ARG A 281 17.25 -4.51 -2.56
C ARG A 281 16.13 -3.77 -3.29
N ALA A 282 15.99 -2.46 -3.08
CA ALA A 282 15.01 -1.65 -3.77
C ALA A 282 15.21 -1.63 -5.29
N ALA A 283 16.45 -1.45 -5.73
CA ALA A 283 16.79 -1.49 -7.15
C ALA A 283 16.57 -2.88 -7.75
N ARG A 284 16.88 -3.94 -6.99
CA ARG A 284 16.68 -5.32 -7.42
C ARG A 284 15.19 -5.66 -7.59
N ALA A 285 14.31 -5.23 -6.70
CA ALA A 285 12.86 -5.42 -6.85
C ALA A 285 12.35 -4.79 -8.16
N ARG A 286 12.78 -3.57 -8.47
CA ARG A 286 12.44 -2.90 -9.74
C ARG A 286 13.03 -3.61 -10.96
N ALA A 287 14.26 -4.09 -10.87
CA ALA A 287 14.89 -4.84 -11.95
C ALA A 287 14.13 -6.14 -12.26
N VAL A 288 13.70 -6.87 -11.22
CA VAL A 288 12.85 -8.07 -11.37
C VAL A 288 11.51 -7.71 -12.01
N ALA A 289 10.89 -6.59 -11.62
CA ALA A 289 9.63 -6.13 -12.24
C ALA A 289 9.82 -5.84 -13.74
N ALA A 290 10.87 -5.13 -14.10
CA ALA A 290 11.20 -4.83 -15.49
C ALA A 290 11.49 -6.12 -16.29
N GLU A 291 12.19 -7.08 -15.71
CA GLU A 291 12.47 -8.38 -16.33
C GLU A 291 11.18 -9.20 -16.54
N LEU A 292 10.30 -9.29 -15.53
CA LEU A 292 9.00 -9.95 -15.65
C LEU A 292 8.19 -9.32 -16.78
N HIS A 293 8.06 -7.99 -16.78
CA HIS A 293 7.33 -7.28 -17.84
C HIS A 293 7.91 -7.59 -19.24
N ALA A 294 9.22 -7.45 -19.42
CA ALA A 294 9.86 -7.68 -20.72
C ALA A 294 9.63 -9.11 -21.22
N ARG A 295 9.80 -10.12 -20.35
CA ARG A 295 9.64 -11.53 -20.72
C ARG A 295 8.17 -11.90 -20.99
N LEU A 296 7.21 -11.37 -20.19
CA LEU A 296 5.79 -11.59 -20.42
C LEU A 296 5.34 -10.97 -21.75
N THR A 297 5.79 -9.75 -22.05
CA THR A 297 5.53 -9.08 -23.33
C THR A 297 6.13 -9.86 -24.50
N ALA A 298 7.36 -10.34 -24.38
CA ALA A 298 8.00 -11.17 -25.39
C ALA A 298 7.28 -12.51 -25.61
N ALA A 299 6.61 -13.04 -24.58
CA ALA A 299 5.73 -14.22 -24.67
C ALA A 299 4.34 -13.91 -25.28
N GLY A 300 4.10 -12.69 -25.76
CA GLY A 300 2.83 -12.28 -26.39
C GLY A 300 1.70 -12.00 -25.41
N LEU A 301 2.02 -11.72 -24.14
CA LEU A 301 1.05 -11.36 -23.12
C LEU A 301 0.93 -9.84 -23.00
N GLU A 302 -0.28 -9.36 -22.73
CA GLU A 302 -0.54 -7.93 -22.54
C GLU A 302 -0.18 -7.51 -21.12
N ALA A 303 1.13 -7.34 -20.89
CA ALA A 303 1.65 -6.90 -19.59
C ALA A 303 1.77 -5.38 -19.53
N VAL A 304 1.33 -4.77 -18.43
CA VAL A 304 1.47 -3.33 -18.19
C VAL A 304 2.88 -3.04 -17.69
N ARG A 305 3.50 -1.97 -18.23
CA ARG A 305 4.83 -1.55 -17.79
C ARG A 305 4.78 -1.04 -16.35
N PRO A 306 5.57 -1.60 -15.44
CA PRO A 306 5.57 -1.17 -14.05
C PRO A 306 6.43 0.09 -13.84
N ASP A 307 5.97 1.00 -12.99
CA ASP A 307 6.80 2.10 -12.44
C ASP A 307 7.47 1.70 -11.11
N ALA A 308 6.96 0.65 -10.47
CA ALA A 308 7.48 0.13 -9.20
C ALA A 308 7.70 -1.40 -9.26
N ALA A 309 7.14 -2.16 -8.31
CA ALA A 309 7.35 -3.61 -8.18
C ALA A 309 6.09 -4.44 -8.45
N VAL A 310 5.07 -3.85 -9.06
CA VAL A 310 3.82 -4.53 -9.45
C VAL A 310 3.76 -4.64 -10.97
N VAL A 311 3.50 -5.84 -11.48
CA VAL A 311 3.29 -6.11 -12.91
C VAL A 311 1.91 -6.72 -13.08
N SER A 312 1.04 -6.10 -13.88
CA SER A 312 -0.25 -6.68 -14.25
C SER A 312 -0.24 -7.24 -15.65
N VAL A 313 -1.02 -8.31 -15.86
CA VAL A 313 -1.23 -8.95 -17.15
C VAL A 313 -2.73 -9.00 -17.40
N ARG A 314 -3.20 -8.37 -18.47
CA ARG A 314 -4.63 -8.31 -18.80
C ARG A 314 -5.19 -9.69 -19.11
N ALA A 315 -6.38 -9.95 -18.64
CA ALA A 315 -7.14 -11.18 -18.92
C ALA A 315 -8.38 -10.85 -19.75
N PRO A 316 -8.84 -11.78 -20.60
CA PRO A 316 -9.94 -11.52 -21.54
C PRO A 316 -11.28 -11.25 -20.84
N SER A 317 -11.55 -11.93 -19.71
CA SER A 317 -12.79 -11.78 -18.92
C SER A 317 -12.55 -12.02 -17.43
N PRO A 318 -13.51 -11.66 -16.55
CA PRO A 318 -13.43 -11.97 -15.13
C PRO A 318 -13.36 -13.47 -14.81
N GLU A 319 -14.07 -14.30 -15.57
CA GLU A 319 -14.10 -15.75 -15.44
C GLU A 319 -12.77 -16.37 -15.85
N GLU A 320 -12.24 -15.95 -16.99
CA GLU A 320 -10.95 -16.41 -17.51
C GLU A 320 -9.80 -15.97 -16.58
N ALA A 321 -9.83 -14.75 -16.04
CA ALA A 321 -8.85 -14.32 -15.04
C ALA A 321 -8.83 -15.21 -13.81
N LEU A 322 -10.02 -15.60 -13.32
CA LEU A 322 -10.15 -16.47 -12.15
C LEU A 322 -9.62 -17.89 -12.44
N GLN A 323 -9.97 -18.44 -13.61
CA GLN A 323 -9.50 -19.76 -14.04
C GLN A 323 -7.99 -19.73 -14.25
N TRP A 324 -7.47 -18.73 -14.94
CA TRP A 324 -6.03 -18.55 -15.17
C TRP A 324 -5.22 -18.52 -13.86
N ALA A 325 -5.67 -17.75 -12.87
CA ALA A 325 -5.04 -17.74 -11.55
C ALA A 325 -5.11 -19.11 -10.83
N ALA A 326 -6.19 -19.87 -11.03
CA ALA A 326 -6.33 -21.22 -10.49
C ALA A 326 -5.37 -22.22 -11.16
N ASP A 327 -5.20 -22.13 -12.48
CA ASP A 327 -4.31 -22.97 -13.26
C ASP A 327 -2.84 -22.66 -12.96
N CYS A 328 -2.48 -21.37 -12.84
CA CYS A 328 -1.17 -20.96 -12.32
C CYS A 328 -0.89 -21.60 -10.95
N ARG A 329 -1.86 -21.56 -10.05
CA ARG A 329 -1.69 -22.17 -8.71
C ARG A 329 -1.49 -23.70 -8.79
N THR A 330 -2.23 -24.39 -9.64
CA THR A 330 -2.08 -25.83 -9.88
C THR A 330 -0.69 -26.16 -10.43
N ALA A 331 -0.13 -25.28 -11.26
CA ALA A 331 1.23 -25.36 -11.78
C ALA A 331 2.32 -24.89 -10.80
N GLY A 332 1.93 -24.60 -9.54
CA GLY A 332 2.88 -24.24 -8.47
C GLY A 332 3.28 -22.75 -8.42
N LEU A 333 2.45 -21.85 -8.98
CA LEU A 333 2.67 -20.41 -8.97
C LEU A 333 1.47 -19.69 -8.33
N ALA A 334 1.70 -18.87 -7.29
CA ALA A 334 0.68 -18.01 -6.70
C ALA A 334 0.72 -16.62 -7.35
N VAL A 335 -0.41 -16.19 -7.94
CA VAL A 335 -0.61 -14.86 -8.52
C VAL A 335 -1.89 -14.23 -8.00
N GLY A 336 -1.96 -12.89 -7.97
CA GLY A 336 -3.18 -12.17 -7.69
C GLY A 336 -4.14 -12.21 -8.88
N CYS A 337 -5.46 -12.25 -8.62
CA CYS A 337 -6.50 -12.10 -9.63
C CYS A 337 -7.34 -10.88 -9.26
N PHE A 338 -7.27 -9.83 -10.09
CA PHE A 338 -7.98 -8.57 -9.90
C PHE A 338 -9.05 -8.43 -10.98
N ARG A 339 -10.28 -8.19 -10.56
CA ARG A 339 -11.46 -8.14 -11.45
C ARG A 339 -12.53 -7.20 -10.91
N PRO A 340 -13.49 -6.75 -11.70
CA PRO A 340 -14.61 -5.96 -11.21
C PRO A 340 -15.32 -6.63 -10.01
N PRO A 341 -15.81 -5.88 -9.01
CA PRO A 341 -15.77 -4.41 -8.92
C PRO A 341 -14.51 -3.85 -8.26
N SER A 342 -13.46 -4.66 -8.05
CA SER A 342 -12.22 -4.23 -7.36
C SER A 342 -11.24 -3.48 -8.27
N VAL A 343 -11.55 -3.38 -9.58
CA VAL A 343 -10.77 -2.64 -10.58
C VAL A 343 -11.62 -1.51 -11.14
N PRO A 344 -11.15 -0.23 -11.08
CA PRO A 344 -11.94 0.92 -11.50
C PRO A 344 -12.26 0.97 -12.98
N ASP A 345 -11.35 0.46 -13.82
CA ASP A 345 -11.44 0.44 -15.28
C ASP A 345 -12.25 -0.73 -15.85
N GLY A 346 -12.72 -1.64 -14.99
CA GLY A 346 -13.49 -2.82 -15.40
C GLY A 346 -12.66 -3.92 -16.06
N ILE A 347 -11.34 -3.77 -16.21
CA ILE A 347 -10.47 -4.73 -16.89
C ILE A 347 -9.93 -5.76 -15.89
N SER A 348 -10.19 -7.04 -16.16
CA SER A 348 -9.66 -8.14 -15.34
C SER A 348 -8.19 -8.42 -15.65
N ARG A 349 -7.43 -8.81 -14.63
CA ARG A 349 -5.99 -9.07 -14.79
C ARG A 349 -5.42 -10.02 -13.76
N LEU A 350 -4.36 -10.71 -14.11
CA LEU A 350 -3.42 -11.25 -13.14
C LEU A 350 -2.52 -10.13 -12.63
N ARG A 351 -2.24 -10.11 -11.34
CA ARG A 351 -1.33 -9.17 -10.72
C ARG A 351 -0.16 -9.91 -10.08
N LEU A 352 1.02 -9.53 -10.48
CA LEU A 352 2.28 -10.12 -10.07
C LEU A 352 3.05 -9.14 -9.20
N THR A 353 3.67 -9.64 -8.17
CA THR A 353 4.59 -8.89 -7.33
C THR A 353 6.02 -9.31 -7.62
N ALA A 354 6.82 -8.38 -8.04
CA ALA A 354 8.27 -8.58 -8.15
C ALA A 354 8.89 -8.50 -6.76
N ARG A 355 9.70 -9.51 -6.39
CA ARG A 355 10.42 -9.55 -5.13
C ARG A 355 11.92 -9.49 -5.37
N ALA A 356 12.64 -8.79 -4.51
CA ALA A 356 14.09 -8.59 -4.61
C ALA A 356 14.89 -9.89 -4.49
N ASP A 357 14.34 -10.92 -3.86
CA ASP A 357 14.98 -12.23 -3.64
C ASP A 357 14.70 -13.25 -4.74
N LEU A 358 13.88 -12.93 -5.75
CA LEU A 358 13.65 -13.85 -6.88
C LEU A 358 14.90 -14.04 -7.71
N SER A 359 15.21 -15.30 -7.99
CA SER A 359 16.26 -15.70 -8.93
C SER A 359 15.77 -15.61 -10.39
N GLY A 360 16.70 -15.51 -11.34
CA GLY A 360 16.37 -15.55 -12.76
C GLY A 360 15.63 -16.82 -13.19
N ALA A 361 15.95 -17.98 -12.58
CA ALA A 361 15.24 -19.23 -12.84
C ALA A 361 13.79 -19.21 -12.35
N GLU A 362 13.52 -18.55 -11.22
CA GLU A 362 12.15 -18.37 -10.72
C GLU A 362 11.35 -17.40 -11.58
N VAL A 363 11.96 -16.33 -12.08
CA VAL A 363 11.35 -15.41 -13.04
C VAL A 363 11.00 -16.15 -14.33
N GLU A 364 11.93 -16.94 -14.88
CA GLU A 364 11.70 -17.77 -16.07
C GLU A 364 10.56 -18.78 -15.85
N ARG A 365 10.57 -19.48 -14.72
CA ARG A 365 9.49 -20.40 -14.33
C ARG A 365 8.13 -19.69 -14.27
N ALA A 366 8.07 -18.50 -13.65
CA ALA A 366 6.84 -17.73 -13.54
C ALA A 366 6.29 -17.35 -14.91
N VAL A 367 7.13 -16.81 -15.80
CA VAL A 367 6.74 -16.42 -17.16
C VAL A 367 6.23 -17.63 -17.95
N ARG A 368 6.94 -18.75 -17.90
CA ARG A 368 6.55 -19.99 -18.56
C ARG A 368 5.19 -20.50 -18.06
N VAL A 369 4.99 -20.60 -16.74
CA VAL A 369 3.71 -21.06 -16.18
C VAL A 369 2.56 -20.15 -16.58
N ILE A 370 2.74 -18.82 -16.53
CA ILE A 370 1.70 -17.86 -16.93
C ILE A 370 1.37 -18.02 -18.43
N GLY A 371 2.37 -18.21 -19.27
CA GLY A 371 2.17 -18.44 -20.71
C GLY A 371 1.47 -19.76 -21.04
N GLU A 372 1.89 -20.85 -20.41
CA GLU A 372 1.32 -22.20 -20.61
C GLU A 372 -0.11 -22.35 -20.09
N THR A 373 -0.49 -21.56 -19.05
CA THR A 373 -1.84 -21.60 -18.44
C THR A 373 -2.77 -20.51 -18.99
N ARG A 374 -2.31 -19.72 -19.97
CA ARG A 374 -3.14 -18.69 -20.60
C ARG A 374 -4.42 -19.29 -21.18
N PRO A 375 -5.62 -18.67 -20.93
CA PRO A 375 -6.89 -19.11 -21.48
C PRO A 375 -6.98 -18.95 -23.01
#